data_c93bad2abd2afbdf0bd5f66d12f9fc3d
#
_entry.id   c93bad2abd2afbdf0bd5f66d12f9fc3d
#
_cell.length_a   1.000
_cell.length_b   1.000
_cell.length_c   1.000
_cell.angle_alpha   90.00
_cell.angle_beta   90.00
_cell.angle_gamma   90.00
#
_symmetry.space_group_name_H-M   'P 1'
#
loop_
_entity.id
_entity.type
_entity.pdbx_description
1 polymer ?
#
loop_
_entity_poly.entity_id
_entity_poly.type
_entity_poly.pdbx_seq_one_letter_code
_entity_poly.pdbx_strand_id
1 'polypeptide(L)'
;MYFLLTDRFKNGNTANDHSYGRTLDKDGKPLEGWDTNPGTFHGGDFAGVTQSIEEGYFDNLGVNAIWISAPYEQIHGYCDSGKGFAHYSYHGYYVLDYTETDANFGTKEEFKTLVDTAHEHGIRVIMDIVMNHTGYNTVADMEQFGFGTLLDGALDFKYKLTDVGEVNDHID
;
A
#
# COMPACT_ATOMS: atom_id res chain seq x y z
N MET A 1 2.00 22.53 -0.21
CA MET A 1 2.06 21.07 -0.46
C MET A 1 1.88 20.34 0.86
N TYR A 2 1.09 19.28 0.87
CA TYR A 2 0.83 18.43 2.02
C TYR A 2 1.19 16.97 1.67
N PHE A 3 2.08 16.34 2.42
CA PHE A 3 2.41 14.92 2.27
C PHE A 3 1.57 14.09 3.23
N LEU A 4 1.02 12.98 2.76
CA LEU A 4 0.30 12.04 3.60
C LEU A 4 0.67 10.59 3.25
N LEU A 5 0.69 9.74 4.26
CA LEU A 5 0.60 8.29 4.09
C LEU A 5 -0.87 7.94 4.01
N THR A 6 -1.31 7.38 2.87
CA THR A 6 -2.73 7.06 2.62
C THR A 6 -3.32 6.24 3.74
N ASP A 7 -2.66 5.15 4.11
CA ASP A 7 -3.08 4.25 5.18
C ASP A 7 -3.27 4.93 6.55
N ARG A 8 -2.51 5.98 6.83
CA ARG A 8 -2.50 6.67 8.14
C ARG A 8 -3.37 7.91 8.19
N PHE A 9 -4.01 8.28 7.09
CA PHE A 9 -4.67 9.57 7.00
C PHE A 9 -6.13 9.51 7.47
N LYS A 10 -7.00 8.86 6.73
CA LYS A 10 -8.43 8.73 7.08
C LYS A 10 -8.99 7.46 6.43
N ASN A 11 -9.68 6.65 7.23
CA ASN A 11 -10.45 5.52 6.75
C ASN A 11 -11.82 6.00 6.27
N GLY A 12 -12.07 5.88 4.97
CA GLY A 12 -13.32 6.26 4.34
C GLY A 12 -14.21 5.06 3.98
N ASN A 13 -13.60 3.86 3.90
CA ASN A 13 -14.27 2.64 3.50
C ASN A 13 -13.77 1.43 4.30
N THR A 14 -14.42 1.10 5.40
CA THR A 14 -14.02 -0.01 6.26
C THR A 14 -14.13 -1.40 5.61
N ALA A 15 -14.72 -1.52 4.44
CA ALA A 15 -14.83 -2.80 3.74
C ALA A 15 -13.51 -3.28 3.14
N ASN A 16 -12.53 -2.39 2.97
CA ASN A 16 -11.21 -2.71 2.41
C ASN A 16 -10.10 -2.91 3.46
N ASP A 17 -10.39 -2.72 4.76
CA ASP A 17 -9.41 -2.73 5.86
C ASP A 17 -8.57 -4.01 5.91
N HIS A 18 -9.13 -5.14 5.53
CA HIS A 18 -8.49 -6.45 5.60
C HIS A 18 -8.31 -7.10 4.23
N SER A 19 -8.14 -6.30 3.19
CA SER A 19 -7.89 -6.81 1.85
C SER A 19 -6.72 -7.80 1.84
N TYR A 20 -6.82 -8.83 1.00
CA TYR A 20 -5.87 -9.96 0.93
C TYR A 20 -5.72 -10.76 2.24
N GLY A 21 -6.67 -10.64 3.18
CA GLY A 21 -6.60 -11.29 4.49
C GLY A 21 -5.57 -10.66 5.44
N ARG A 22 -5.01 -9.52 5.08
CA ARG A 22 -4.05 -8.80 5.93
C ARG A 22 -4.68 -8.44 7.27
N THR A 23 -3.89 -8.54 8.33
CA THR A 23 -4.31 -8.24 9.72
C THR A 23 -5.46 -9.11 10.24
N LEU A 24 -5.73 -10.24 9.60
CA LEU A 24 -6.64 -11.27 10.09
C LEU A 24 -5.87 -12.45 10.71
N ASP A 25 -6.49 -13.10 11.67
CA ASP A 25 -6.03 -14.39 12.18
C ASP A 25 -6.44 -15.56 11.25
N LYS A 26 -6.02 -16.76 11.60
CA LYS A 26 -6.35 -17.99 10.85
C LYS A 26 -7.86 -18.29 10.77
N ASP A 27 -8.66 -17.70 11.62
CA ASP A 27 -10.11 -17.85 11.68
C ASP A 27 -10.84 -16.69 10.96
N GLY A 28 -10.08 -15.79 10.31
CA GLY A 28 -10.59 -14.63 9.56
C GLY A 28 -11.07 -13.48 10.46
N LYS A 29 -10.62 -13.44 11.71
CA LYS A 29 -10.96 -12.35 12.63
C LYS A 29 -9.84 -11.32 12.67
N PRO A 30 -10.16 -10.02 12.81
CA PRO A 30 -9.15 -8.99 12.99
C PRO A 30 -8.21 -9.29 14.16
N LEU A 31 -6.92 -9.11 13.96
CA LEU A 31 -5.92 -9.21 15.01
C LEU A 31 -6.15 -8.11 16.05
N GLU A 32 -5.94 -8.41 17.32
CA GLU A 32 -6.06 -7.40 18.39
C GLU A 32 -5.07 -6.25 18.13
N GLY A 33 -5.58 -5.02 18.16
CA GLY A 33 -4.79 -3.81 17.94
C GLY A 33 -4.21 -3.67 16.53
N TRP A 34 -4.84 -4.27 15.53
CA TRP A 34 -4.38 -4.19 14.13
C TRP A 34 -4.25 -2.75 13.64
N ASP A 35 -5.16 -1.89 14.04
CA ASP A 35 -5.24 -0.47 13.69
C ASP A 35 -4.33 0.44 14.52
N THR A 36 -3.60 -0.10 15.48
CA THR A 36 -2.70 0.63 16.37
C THR A 36 -1.26 0.11 16.35
N ASN A 37 -1.04 -1.11 15.85
CA ASN A 37 0.30 -1.65 15.70
C ASN A 37 1.07 -0.89 14.61
N PRO A 38 2.27 -0.37 14.89
CA PRO A 38 3.01 0.46 13.94
C PRO A 38 3.36 -0.24 12.61
N GLY A 39 3.39 -1.56 12.58
CA GLY A 39 3.73 -2.36 11.40
C GLY A 39 2.54 -2.78 10.53
N THR A 40 1.31 -2.55 10.95
CA THR A 40 0.10 -3.01 10.25
C THR A 40 -0.57 -1.91 9.44
N PHE A 41 -1.51 -2.29 8.57
CA PHE A 41 -2.43 -1.32 7.95
C PHE A 41 -3.40 -0.78 9.00
N HIS A 42 -3.76 0.50 8.90
CA HIS A 42 -4.71 1.17 9.79
C HIS A 42 -6.00 1.59 9.09
N GLY A 43 -6.15 1.24 7.81
CA GLY A 43 -7.38 1.40 7.06
C GLY A 43 -7.56 2.76 6.36
N GLY A 44 -6.59 3.66 6.40
CA GLY A 44 -6.66 4.88 5.60
C GLY A 44 -6.63 4.55 4.11
N ASP A 45 -7.47 5.24 3.31
CA ASP A 45 -7.74 4.89 1.94
C ASP A 45 -8.04 6.10 1.03
N PHE A 46 -8.22 5.86 -0.28
CA PHE A 46 -8.54 6.92 -1.25
C PHE A 46 -9.89 7.57 -0.97
N ALA A 47 -10.87 6.81 -0.47
CA ALA A 47 -12.18 7.32 -0.11
C ALA A 47 -12.07 8.32 1.04
N GLY A 48 -11.25 8.04 2.05
CA GLY A 48 -11.02 8.95 3.17
C GLY A 48 -10.29 10.22 2.77
N VAL A 49 -9.32 10.13 1.85
CA VAL A 49 -8.66 11.33 1.30
C VAL A 49 -9.66 12.16 0.49
N THR A 50 -10.47 11.52 -0.37
CA THR A 50 -11.51 12.18 -1.17
C THR A 50 -12.50 12.91 -0.28
N GLN A 51 -13.03 12.26 0.75
CA GLN A 51 -13.92 12.88 1.73
C GLN A 51 -13.29 14.12 2.39
N SER A 52 -12.00 14.04 2.72
CA SER A 52 -11.30 15.17 3.36
C SER A 52 -11.11 16.35 2.41
N ILE A 53 -10.97 16.10 1.10
CA ILE A 53 -10.96 17.15 0.09
C ILE A 53 -12.35 17.82 0.04
N GLU A 54 -13.42 17.03 -0.08
CA GLU A 54 -14.80 17.50 -0.14
C GLU A 54 -15.21 18.28 1.11
N GLU A 55 -14.75 17.89 2.28
CA GLU A 55 -14.95 18.57 3.57
C GLU A 55 -14.17 19.89 3.68
N GLY A 56 -13.31 20.21 2.69
CA GLY A 56 -12.51 21.43 2.67
C GLY A 56 -11.31 21.41 3.61
N TYR A 57 -10.87 20.24 4.08
CA TYR A 57 -9.72 20.13 4.99
C TYR A 57 -8.46 20.78 4.40
N PHE A 58 -8.15 20.48 3.16
CA PHE A 58 -6.96 21.02 2.49
C PHE A 58 -7.15 22.48 2.07
N ASP A 59 -8.35 22.88 1.70
CA ASP A 59 -8.69 24.28 1.39
C ASP A 59 -8.47 25.17 2.60
N ASN A 60 -8.94 24.74 3.78
CA ASN A 60 -8.78 25.46 5.05
C ASN A 60 -7.30 25.59 5.46
N LEU A 61 -6.44 24.67 5.04
CA LEU A 61 -4.99 24.72 5.27
C LEU A 61 -4.25 25.55 4.21
N GLY A 62 -4.94 26.00 3.15
CA GLY A 62 -4.32 26.70 2.03
C GLY A 62 -3.40 25.79 1.19
N VAL A 63 -3.68 24.49 1.14
CA VAL A 63 -2.91 23.50 0.39
C VAL A 63 -3.37 23.49 -1.06
N ASN A 64 -2.44 23.53 -2.00
CA ASN A 64 -2.70 23.46 -3.43
C ASN A 64 -2.04 22.25 -4.13
N ALA A 65 -1.41 21.38 -3.37
CA ALA A 65 -0.89 20.11 -3.83
C ALA A 65 -0.85 19.11 -2.67
N ILE A 66 -1.35 17.91 -2.89
CA ILE A 66 -1.20 16.77 -1.99
C ILE A 66 -0.24 15.74 -2.60
N TRP A 67 0.66 15.21 -1.80
CA TRP A 67 1.56 14.12 -2.17
C TRP A 67 1.14 12.89 -1.39
N ILE A 68 0.64 11.89 -2.09
CA ILE A 68 0.21 10.61 -1.52
C ILE A 68 1.32 9.58 -1.59
N SER A 69 1.36 8.68 -0.62
CA SER A 69 2.22 7.49 -0.67
C SER A 69 1.91 6.63 -1.90
N ALA A 70 2.89 5.82 -2.33
CA ALA A 70 2.78 5.00 -3.53
C ALA A 70 1.52 4.10 -3.49
N PRO A 71 0.65 4.21 -4.50
CA PRO A 71 -0.69 3.62 -4.47
C PRO A 71 -0.74 2.19 -5.03
N TYR A 72 0.36 1.67 -5.55
CA TYR A 72 0.43 0.38 -6.25
C TYR A 72 0.10 -0.80 -5.34
N GLU A 73 -0.33 -1.91 -5.96
CA GLU A 73 -0.52 -3.16 -5.23
C GLU A 73 0.79 -3.60 -4.57
N GLN A 74 0.69 -3.90 -3.28
CA GLN A 74 1.81 -4.28 -2.43
C GLN A 74 1.83 -5.80 -2.22
N ILE A 75 2.97 -6.35 -1.81
CA ILE A 75 3.05 -7.75 -1.40
C ILE A 75 1.92 -8.07 -0.41
N HIS A 76 1.30 -9.25 -0.54
CA HIS A 76 0.15 -9.61 0.29
C HIS A 76 0.55 -10.03 1.72
N GLY A 77 1.77 -10.49 1.89
CA GLY A 77 2.32 -10.87 3.18
C GLY A 77 2.92 -9.70 3.96
N TYR A 78 3.84 -10.03 4.84
CA TYR A 78 4.58 -9.08 5.65
C TYR A 78 6.05 -9.49 5.75
N CYS A 79 6.90 -8.54 6.11
CA CYS A 79 8.29 -8.81 6.47
C CYS A 79 8.43 -8.92 7.99
N ASP A 80 9.41 -9.70 8.46
CA ASP A 80 9.79 -9.63 9.85
C ASP A 80 10.47 -8.28 10.12
N SER A 81 9.96 -7.55 11.09
CA SER A 81 10.54 -6.27 11.50
C SER A 81 11.89 -6.40 12.22
N GLY A 82 12.28 -7.62 12.60
CA GLY A 82 13.39 -7.87 13.53
C GLY A 82 13.13 -7.35 14.95
N LYS A 83 11.91 -6.89 15.23
CA LYS A 83 11.48 -6.31 16.53
C LYS A 83 10.27 -7.04 17.12
N GLY A 84 9.93 -8.22 16.57
CA GLY A 84 8.88 -9.07 17.10
C GLY A 84 7.46 -8.71 16.66
N PHE A 85 7.31 -7.94 15.56
CA PHE A 85 6.01 -7.71 14.95
C PHE A 85 6.08 -7.81 13.42
N ALA A 86 4.98 -8.19 12.80
CA ALA A 86 4.80 -8.22 11.36
C ALA A 86 4.83 -6.80 10.78
N HIS A 87 5.61 -6.60 9.72
CA HIS A 87 5.72 -5.32 9.04
C HIS A 87 5.10 -5.42 7.64
N TYR A 88 3.88 -4.95 7.53
CA TYR A 88 3.14 -4.87 6.26
C TYR A 88 3.54 -3.62 5.46
N SER A 89 3.21 -3.61 4.18
CA SER A 89 3.57 -2.53 3.27
C SER A 89 2.56 -1.36 3.25
N TYR A 90 2.10 -0.93 4.40
CA TYR A 90 1.18 0.22 4.54
C TYR A 90 1.76 1.53 3.96
N HIS A 91 3.07 1.59 3.82
CA HIS A 91 3.80 2.76 3.32
C HIS A 91 3.88 2.82 1.78
N GLY A 92 3.57 1.73 1.06
CA GLY A 92 3.57 1.70 -0.40
C GLY A 92 4.89 1.31 -1.07
N TYR A 93 5.93 0.86 -0.32
CA TYR A 93 7.28 0.64 -0.86
C TYR A 93 7.65 -0.83 -1.11
N TYR A 94 6.72 -1.77 -0.97
CA TYR A 94 6.93 -3.18 -1.31
C TYR A 94 6.00 -3.57 -2.45
N VAL A 95 6.21 -2.94 -3.62
CA VAL A 95 5.33 -3.06 -4.78
C VAL A 95 5.37 -4.48 -5.34
N LEU A 96 4.19 -5.06 -5.54
CA LEU A 96 3.96 -6.32 -6.23
C LEU A 96 3.58 -6.08 -7.69
N ASP A 97 2.58 -5.24 -7.94
CA ASP A 97 2.09 -4.93 -9.28
C ASP A 97 1.98 -3.41 -9.48
N TYR A 98 2.73 -2.90 -10.48
CA TYR A 98 2.72 -1.49 -10.85
C TYR A 98 1.51 -1.08 -11.69
N THR A 99 0.71 -2.04 -12.14
CA THR A 99 -0.46 -1.79 -12.99
C THR A 99 -1.78 -1.72 -12.22
N GLU A 100 -1.75 -2.11 -10.95
CA GLU A 100 -2.91 -2.13 -10.06
C GLU A 100 -2.70 -1.24 -8.84
N THR A 101 -3.81 -0.82 -8.21
CA THR A 101 -3.79 -0.16 -6.89
C THR A 101 -3.93 -1.21 -5.80
N ASP A 102 -3.34 -0.95 -4.63
CA ASP A 102 -3.53 -1.83 -3.46
C ASP A 102 -4.97 -1.75 -2.96
N ALA A 103 -5.61 -2.91 -2.81
CA ALA A 103 -7.01 -2.97 -2.42
C ALA A 103 -7.29 -2.43 -1.00
N ASN A 104 -6.29 -2.36 -0.10
CA ASN A 104 -6.45 -1.65 1.17
C ASN A 104 -6.52 -0.13 0.98
N PHE A 105 -5.91 0.41 -0.09
CA PHE A 105 -6.02 1.83 -0.42
C PHE A 105 -7.26 2.14 -1.26
N GLY A 106 -7.77 1.14 -1.98
CA GLY A 106 -8.94 1.26 -2.84
C GLY A 106 -8.67 0.90 -4.30
N THR A 107 -9.72 1.01 -5.12
CA THR A 107 -9.69 0.69 -6.54
C THR A 107 -9.07 1.81 -7.39
N LYS A 108 -8.72 1.50 -8.64
CA LYS A 108 -8.29 2.51 -9.62
C LYS A 108 -9.35 3.58 -9.88
N GLU A 109 -10.61 3.22 -9.82
CA GLU A 109 -11.73 4.13 -9.97
C GLU A 109 -11.83 5.08 -8.76
N GLU A 110 -11.61 4.59 -7.55
CA GLU A 110 -11.56 5.44 -6.35
C GLU A 110 -10.34 6.36 -6.38
N PHE A 111 -9.19 5.86 -6.85
CA PHE A 111 -8.00 6.70 -7.07
C PHE A 111 -8.27 7.80 -8.11
N LYS A 112 -8.92 7.45 -9.23
CA LYS A 112 -9.32 8.44 -10.22
C LYS A 112 -10.27 9.48 -9.64
N THR A 113 -11.25 9.05 -8.86
CA THR A 113 -12.19 9.95 -8.17
C THR A 113 -11.46 10.92 -7.24
N LEU A 114 -10.50 10.44 -6.47
CA LEU A 114 -9.64 11.28 -5.63
C LEU A 114 -8.94 12.37 -6.45
N VAL A 115 -8.35 11.99 -7.58
CA VAL A 115 -7.62 12.94 -8.46
C VAL A 115 -8.58 13.97 -9.07
N ASP A 116 -9.72 13.53 -9.58
CA ASP A 116 -10.73 14.41 -10.18
C ASP A 116 -11.26 15.42 -9.13
N THR A 117 -11.64 14.93 -7.94
CA THR A 117 -12.12 15.78 -6.83
C THR A 117 -11.04 16.78 -6.39
N ALA A 118 -9.78 16.35 -6.29
CA ALA A 118 -8.68 17.26 -5.97
C ALA A 118 -8.55 18.38 -7.01
N HIS A 119 -8.65 18.03 -8.29
CA HIS A 119 -8.57 19.01 -9.38
C HIS A 119 -9.74 20.01 -9.34
N GLU A 120 -10.97 19.56 -9.02
CA GLU A 120 -12.13 20.44 -8.85
C GLU A 120 -11.94 21.46 -7.72
N HIS A 121 -11.18 21.10 -6.68
CA HIS A 121 -10.76 21.98 -5.60
C HIS A 121 -9.49 22.79 -5.88
N GLY A 122 -8.93 22.69 -7.10
CA GLY A 122 -7.69 23.39 -7.46
C GLY A 122 -6.43 22.81 -6.80
N ILE A 123 -6.50 21.58 -6.32
CA ILE A 123 -5.43 20.85 -5.66
C ILE A 123 -4.79 19.87 -6.65
N ARG A 124 -3.47 19.91 -6.80
CA ARG A 124 -2.71 18.92 -7.59
C ARG A 124 -2.43 17.68 -6.76
N VAL A 125 -2.48 16.52 -7.41
CA VAL A 125 -2.06 15.25 -6.80
C VAL A 125 -0.67 14.88 -7.30
N ILE A 126 0.25 14.65 -6.37
CA ILE A 126 1.59 14.10 -6.63
C ILE A 126 1.55 12.66 -6.16
N MET A 127 1.72 11.74 -7.09
CA MET A 127 1.79 10.32 -6.80
C MET A 127 3.24 9.92 -6.55
N ASP A 128 3.51 9.28 -5.41
CA ASP A 128 4.81 8.67 -5.15
C ASP A 128 5.03 7.48 -6.08
N ILE A 129 6.24 7.32 -6.57
CA ILE A 129 6.60 6.21 -7.45
C ILE A 129 7.84 5.49 -6.95
N VAL A 130 7.83 4.15 -7.00
CA VAL A 130 8.93 3.31 -6.55
C VAL A 130 9.59 2.67 -7.77
N MET A 131 10.64 3.29 -8.29
CA MET A 131 11.32 2.81 -9.50
C MET A 131 12.63 2.08 -9.21
N ASN A 132 13.07 2.03 -7.96
CA ASN A 132 14.36 1.48 -7.59
C ASN A 132 14.31 -0.04 -7.34
N HIS A 133 13.21 -0.55 -6.82
CA HIS A 133 13.04 -1.94 -6.40
C HIS A 133 11.57 -2.36 -6.43
N THR A 134 11.34 -3.65 -6.36
CA THR A 134 10.03 -4.28 -6.10
C THR A 134 9.94 -4.68 -4.62
N GLY A 135 8.77 -5.17 -4.21
CA GLY A 135 8.59 -5.73 -2.87
C GLY A 135 9.35 -7.05 -2.67
N TYR A 136 9.53 -7.41 -1.42
CA TYR A 136 10.09 -8.71 -1.05
C TYR A 136 9.16 -9.85 -1.50
N ASN A 137 9.76 -10.99 -1.88
CA ASN A 137 9.01 -12.15 -2.40
C ASN A 137 8.15 -11.88 -3.66
N THR A 138 8.33 -10.77 -4.33
CA THR A 138 7.52 -10.42 -5.52
C THR A 138 7.49 -11.54 -6.56
N VAL A 139 8.61 -12.23 -6.78
CA VAL A 139 8.69 -13.35 -7.73
C VAL A 139 7.85 -14.53 -7.26
N ALA A 140 7.92 -14.89 -5.98
CA ALA A 140 7.12 -15.96 -5.41
C ALA A 140 5.62 -15.61 -5.43
N ASP A 141 5.27 -14.36 -5.13
CA ASP A 141 3.91 -13.86 -5.20
C ASP A 141 3.38 -13.90 -6.65
N MET A 142 4.17 -13.50 -7.64
CA MET A 142 3.80 -13.59 -9.06
C MET A 142 3.49 -15.03 -9.48
N GLU A 143 4.29 -15.99 -9.06
CA GLU A 143 4.08 -17.41 -9.33
C GLU A 143 2.81 -17.92 -8.61
N GLN A 144 2.68 -17.61 -7.33
CA GLN A 144 1.57 -18.07 -6.49
C GLN A 144 0.21 -17.52 -6.95
N PHE A 145 0.16 -16.25 -7.31
CA PHE A 145 -1.09 -15.56 -7.66
C PHE A 145 -1.29 -15.39 -9.16
N GLY A 146 -0.32 -15.77 -9.99
CA GLY A 146 -0.43 -15.74 -11.45
C GLY A 146 -0.43 -14.32 -12.03
N PHE A 147 0.23 -13.37 -11.42
CA PHE A 147 0.23 -11.95 -11.84
C PHE A 147 1.05 -11.65 -13.10
N GLY A 148 1.72 -12.60 -13.66
CA GLY A 148 2.49 -12.33 -14.86
C GLY A 148 3.41 -13.48 -15.26
N THR A 149 4.15 -13.26 -16.32
CA THR A 149 5.16 -14.18 -16.82
C THR A 149 6.53 -13.54 -16.71
N LEU A 150 7.45 -14.22 -16.04
CA LEU A 150 8.84 -13.80 -16.02
C LEU A 150 9.50 -14.11 -17.37
N LEU A 151 10.24 -13.14 -17.88
CA LEU A 151 11.08 -13.36 -19.05
C LEU A 151 12.27 -14.26 -18.71
N ASP A 152 12.75 -15.03 -19.68
CA ASP A 152 13.97 -15.81 -19.52
C ASP A 152 15.13 -14.92 -19.04
N GLY A 153 15.83 -15.36 -17.99
CA GLY A 153 16.90 -14.60 -17.35
C GLY A 153 16.46 -13.57 -16.32
N ALA A 154 15.15 -13.30 -16.18
CA ALA A 154 14.65 -12.37 -15.16
C ALA A 154 14.86 -12.89 -13.72
N LEU A 155 15.12 -14.18 -13.56
CA LEU A 155 15.36 -14.85 -12.29
C LEU A 155 16.85 -15.06 -11.97
N ASP A 156 17.75 -14.42 -12.67
CA ASP A 156 19.18 -14.51 -12.39
C ASP A 156 19.55 -13.68 -11.15
N PHE A 157 18.87 -13.96 -10.05
CA PHE A 157 19.11 -13.35 -8.75
C PHE A 157 20.18 -14.12 -7.97
N LYS A 158 21.00 -13.40 -7.25
CA LYS A 158 22.05 -13.95 -6.40
C LYS A 158 21.54 -14.59 -5.11
N TYR A 159 20.28 -14.37 -4.77
CA TYR A 159 19.66 -14.84 -3.53
C TYR A 159 18.44 -15.71 -3.82
N LYS A 160 18.19 -16.62 -2.92
CA LYS A 160 17.03 -17.49 -2.95
C LYS A 160 15.91 -16.80 -2.20
N LEU A 161 14.79 -16.58 -2.89
CA LEU A 161 13.55 -16.14 -2.23
C LEU A 161 12.95 -17.34 -1.50
N THR A 162 12.80 -17.24 -0.19
CA THR A 162 12.22 -18.28 0.66
C THR A 162 10.91 -17.77 1.25
N ASP A 163 10.88 -17.52 2.54
CA ASP A 163 9.75 -16.90 3.22
C ASP A 163 9.94 -15.38 3.33
N VAL A 164 8.85 -14.66 3.52
CA VAL A 164 8.90 -13.21 3.70
C VAL A 164 9.80 -12.81 4.87
N GLY A 165 9.78 -13.57 5.98
CA GLY A 165 10.66 -13.32 7.12
C GLY A 165 12.14 -13.56 6.85
N GLU A 166 12.47 -14.39 5.87
CA GLU A 166 13.87 -14.73 5.54
C GLU A 166 14.48 -13.80 4.48
N VAL A 167 13.64 -13.10 3.70
CA VAL A 167 14.12 -12.25 2.60
C VAL A 167 15.02 -11.13 3.09
N ASN A 168 14.73 -10.57 4.25
CA ASN A 168 15.52 -9.49 4.83
C ASN A 168 16.98 -9.92 5.15
N ASP A 169 17.20 -11.21 5.40
CA ASP A 169 18.53 -11.75 5.71
C ASP A 169 19.37 -12.01 4.46
N HIS A 170 18.77 -11.92 3.28
CA HIS A 170 19.37 -12.27 2.00
C HIS A 170 19.55 -11.10 1.03
N ILE A 171 19.13 -9.92 1.41
CA ILE A 171 19.33 -8.68 0.62
C ILE A 171 20.60 -8.01 1.13
N ASP A 172 21.69 -8.24 0.42
CA ASP A 172 22.97 -7.55 0.63
C ASP A 172 23.03 -6.27 -0.23
#